data_2baa762fbf2e071778ca10379f8b0cb9
#
_entry.id   2baa762fbf2e071778ca10379f8b0cb9
#
_cell.length_a   1.000
_cell.length_b   1.000
_cell.length_c   1.000
_cell.angle_alpha   90.00
_cell.angle_beta   90.00
_cell.angle_gamma   90.00
#
_symmetry.space_group_name_H-M   'P 1'
#
loop_
_entity.id
_entity.type
_entity.pdbx_description
1 polymer ?
#
loop_
_entity_poly.entity_id
_entity_poly.type
_entity_poly.pdbx_seq_one_letter_code
_entity_poly.pdbx_strand_id
1 'polypeptide(L)'
;MKKMILTSLVGGVLLNAQVIPAINSKAGAMILPEGKVKMGIKHIQFKRDSMFNGTHEVTNQQNLNATAKITLLTLRYGVSKNFDVRIALPYKNIDATAKLGLNNVAINNSGIGDVVVMGRFVVLPMQDYGFQFSIGGGVKLPTGSTNDGFKTAPAFATNVNTPLPTQMGTGKYEYKAELGISKPINENMRIDFNTIYTYRPKAENNYDFGDELSYDLSFTGAITKNINLGIEYNGKYNTKTDMGTDTNAMLRSMLPFKASSGTVGYITPQIDFLPFDKPKFHIGLGVSFLAHYDVKEYQPVEKQKFVMRIGYLF
;
A
#
# COMPACT_ATOMS: atom_id res chain seq x y z
N MET A 1 33.22 24.48 28.05
CA MET A 1 32.62 23.74 29.16
C MET A 1 31.13 23.52 28.87
N LYS A 2 30.61 22.38 29.15
CA LYS A 2 29.26 21.84 28.92
C LYS A 2 28.99 21.23 27.54
N LYS A 3 29.79 20.22 27.18
CA LYS A 3 29.32 19.05 26.45
C LYS A 3 28.90 18.04 27.51
N MET A 4 27.67 18.06 27.89
CA MET A 4 27.14 17.02 28.78
C MET A 4 25.66 16.77 28.47
N ILE A 5 25.34 15.50 28.38
CA ILE A 5 24.01 14.93 28.48
C ILE A 5 23.17 15.03 27.17
N LEU A 6 23.57 14.29 26.14
CA LEU A 6 22.64 13.82 25.12
C LEU A 6 22.82 12.31 24.83
N THR A 7 23.74 11.64 25.51
CA THR A 7 24.13 10.24 25.20
C THR A 7 23.30 9.17 25.92
N SER A 8 22.42 9.53 26.85
CA SER A 8 21.58 8.56 27.57
C SER A 8 20.12 8.52 27.11
N LEU A 9 19.69 9.43 26.23
CA LEU A 9 18.28 9.52 25.83
C LEU A 9 17.87 8.61 24.67
N VAL A 10 18.80 8.16 23.84
CA VAL A 10 18.43 7.41 22.61
C VAL A 10 18.14 5.94 22.89
N GLY A 11 18.68 5.36 23.96
CA GLY A 11 18.29 4.01 24.41
C GLY A 11 17.02 4.02 25.29
N GLY A 12 16.67 5.14 25.91
CA GLY A 12 15.55 5.28 26.83
C GLY A 12 14.26 5.87 26.20
N VAL A 13 14.38 6.62 25.13
CA VAL A 13 13.23 7.27 24.42
C VAL A 13 12.28 6.25 23.77
N LEU A 14 12.71 5.02 23.54
CA LEU A 14 11.83 3.94 23.10
C LEU A 14 10.87 3.43 24.18
N LEU A 15 10.94 3.91 25.41
CA LEU A 15 10.19 3.36 26.55
C LEU A 15 9.05 4.24 27.09
N ASN A 16 8.97 5.54 26.78
CA ASN A 16 8.02 6.42 27.46
C ASN A 16 6.82 6.88 26.63
N ALA A 17 6.91 7.03 25.33
CA ALA A 17 5.74 7.15 24.44
C ALA A 17 6.12 6.63 23.06
N GLN A 18 5.71 5.43 22.73
CA GLN A 18 5.99 4.87 21.41
C GLN A 18 5.11 5.53 20.37
N VAL A 19 5.67 6.42 19.57
CA VAL A 19 5.00 6.98 18.41
C VAL A 19 4.87 5.89 17.34
N ILE A 20 3.63 5.48 17.09
CA ILE A 20 3.31 4.47 16.08
C ILE A 20 3.35 5.15 14.69
N PRO A 21 4.02 4.56 13.67
CA PRO A 21 4.01 5.11 12.30
C PRO A 21 2.61 5.24 11.74
N ALA A 22 2.41 6.09 10.74
CA ALA A 22 1.14 6.20 10.05
C ALA A 22 0.70 4.87 9.41
N ILE A 23 -0.63 4.70 9.27
CA ILE A 23 -1.25 3.39 8.99
C ILE A 23 -0.96 2.89 7.57
N ASN A 24 -0.80 3.78 6.58
CA ASN A 24 -0.40 3.44 5.22
C ASN A 24 1.10 3.54 5.02
N SER A 25 1.78 4.39 5.81
CA SER A 25 3.22 4.57 5.80
C SER A 25 3.97 3.26 6.08
N LYS A 26 5.12 3.15 5.49
CA LYS A 26 6.06 2.06 5.72
C LYS A 26 7.08 2.39 6.81
N ALA A 27 6.67 3.21 7.77
CA ALA A 27 7.45 3.69 8.92
C ALA A 27 8.57 4.70 8.56
N GLY A 28 8.40 5.46 7.46
CA GLY A 28 9.42 6.42 7.03
C GLY A 28 10.78 5.75 6.85
N ALA A 29 11.80 6.25 7.53
CA ALA A 29 13.15 5.68 7.53
C ALA A 29 13.41 4.67 8.67
N MET A 30 12.46 4.47 9.59
CA MET A 30 12.70 3.67 10.80
C MET A 30 12.88 2.18 10.49
N ILE A 31 13.90 1.58 11.09
CA ILE A 31 14.16 0.13 11.05
C ILE A 31 13.85 -0.51 12.40
N LEU A 32 13.75 -1.84 12.43
CA LEU A 32 13.70 -2.57 13.70
C LEU A 32 15.09 -2.68 14.31
N PRO A 33 15.21 -2.60 15.66
CA PRO A 33 16.44 -2.94 16.35
C PRO A 33 16.89 -4.37 16.03
N GLU A 34 18.21 -4.59 16.05
CA GLU A 34 18.83 -5.89 15.83
C GLU A 34 18.21 -6.97 16.72
N GLY A 35 17.94 -8.14 16.13
CA GLY A 35 17.34 -9.29 16.79
C GLY A 35 15.84 -9.17 17.09
N LYS A 36 15.20 -8.03 16.82
CA LYS A 36 13.76 -7.85 17.04
C LYS A 36 12.96 -8.33 15.85
N VAL A 37 11.79 -8.92 16.15
CA VAL A 37 10.79 -9.38 15.18
C VAL A 37 9.52 -8.58 15.38
N LYS A 38 8.92 -8.09 14.30
CA LYS A 38 7.58 -7.50 14.32
C LYS A 38 6.67 -8.25 13.36
N MET A 39 5.57 -8.74 13.88
CA MET A 39 4.47 -9.30 13.07
C MET A 39 3.32 -8.30 13.00
N GLY A 40 2.60 -8.32 11.88
CA GLY A 40 1.45 -7.45 11.71
C GLY A 40 0.44 -8.01 10.74
N ILE A 41 -0.83 -7.69 10.99
CA ILE A 41 -1.94 -7.89 10.06
C ILE A 41 -2.49 -6.51 9.73
N LYS A 42 -2.66 -6.24 8.43
CA LYS A 42 -3.28 -5.02 7.94
C LYS A 42 -4.42 -5.38 7.00
N HIS A 43 -5.61 -4.90 7.29
CA HIS A 43 -6.78 -5.08 6.44
C HIS A 43 -7.12 -3.75 5.77
N ILE A 44 -7.34 -3.78 4.45
CA ILE A 44 -7.72 -2.62 3.64
C ILE A 44 -8.97 -3.00 2.87
N GLN A 45 -10.00 -2.18 2.97
CA GLN A 45 -11.22 -2.34 2.18
C GLN A 45 -11.55 -1.04 1.46
N PHE A 46 -11.91 -1.15 0.19
CA PHE A 46 -12.37 -0.02 -0.60
C PHE A 46 -13.36 -0.45 -1.69
N LYS A 47 -14.10 0.53 -2.20
CA LYS A 47 -15.07 0.36 -3.27
C LYS A 47 -14.71 1.28 -4.44
N ARG A 48 -14.83 0.78 -5.66
CA ARG A 48 -14.70 1.51 -6.92
C ARG A 48 -16.01 1.48 -7.68
N ASP A 49 -16.81 2.49 -7.51
CA ASP A 49 -18.10 2.70 -8.16
C ASP A 49 -18.20 4.08 -8.81
N SER A 50 -17.14 4.86 -8.72
CA SER A 50 -17.01 6.18 -9.31
C SER A 50 -15.96 6.19 -10.39
N MET A 51 -16.26 6.83 -11.51
CA MET A 51 -15.38 6.92 -12.66
C MET A 51 -14.85 8.34 -12.81
N PHE A 52 -13.61 8.45 -13.26
CA PHE A 52 -12.89 9.72 -13.40
C PHE A 52 -12.20 9.82 -14.74
N ASN A 53 -12.08 11.07 -15.25
CA ASN A 53 -11.29 11.42 -16.42
C ASN A 53 -10.67 12.81 -16.20
N GLY A 54 -9.35 12.92 -16.24
CA GLY A 54 -8.64 14.12 -15.80
C GLY A 54 -8.89 14.37 -14.32
N THR A 55 -9.29 15.57 -14.01
CA THR A 55 -9.64 16.05 -12.66
C THR A 55 -11.15 16.04 -12.39
N HIS A 56 -11.93 15.35 -13.22
CA HIS A 56 -13.39 15.35 -13.14
C HIS A 56 -13.94 13.95 -12.89
N GLU A 57 -14.93 13.86 -11.99
CA GLU A 57 -15.78 12.69 -11.89
C GLU A 57 -16.75 12.65 -13.07
N VAL A 58 -16.92 11.50 -13.68
CA VAL A 58 -17.73 11.28 -14.86
C VAL A 58 -18.74 10.15 -14.64
N THR A 59 -19.76 10.08 -15.47
CA THR A 59 -20.80 9.06 -15.36
C THR A 59 -20.23 7.66 -15.46
N ASN A 60 -20.60 6.78 -14.55
CA ASN A 60 -20.28 5.35 -14.57
C ASN A 60 -21.21 4.61 -15.54
N GLN A 61 -20.91 4.69 -16.84
CA GLN A 61 -21.75 4.14 -17.92
C GLN A 61 -21.90 2.62 -17.84
N GLN A 62 -20.91 1.92 -17.29
CA GLN A 62 -20.92 0.44 -17.16
C GLN A 62 -21.54 -0.03 -15.86
N ASN A 63 -22.05 0.87 -15.02
CA ASN A 63 -22.51 0.52 -13.67
C ASN A 63 -21.49 -0.35 -12.91
N LEU A 64 -20.18 -0.03 -13.09
CA LEU A 64 -19.12 -0.73 -12.40
C LEU A 64 -19.29 -0.57 -10.89
N ASN A 65 -19.29 -1.68 -10.20
CA ASN A 65 -19.31 -1.75 -8.75
C ASN A 65 -18.30 -2.82 -8.32
N ALA A 66 -17.14 -2.39 -7.88
CA ALA A 66 -16.06 -3.28 -7.48
C ALA A 66 -15.67 -3.02 -6.03
N THR A 67 -15.65 -4.06 -5.23
CA THR A 67 -15.19 -4.06 -3.84
C THR A 67 -13.91 -4.88 -3.76
N ALA A 68 -12.87 -4.30 -3.19
CA ALA A 68 -11.62 -5.02 -2.90
C ALA A 68 -11.39 -5.05 -1.38
N LYS A 69 -11.08 -6.24 -0.87
CA LYS A 69 -10.64 -6.50 0.49
C LYS A 69 -9.26 -7.13 0.43
N ILE A 70 -8.28 -6.50 1.06
CA ILE A 70 -6.89 -6.95 1.04
C ILE A 70 -6.42 -7.10 2.48
N THR A 71 -6.03 -8.31 2.86
CA THR A 71 -5.42 -8.58 4.17
C THR A 71 -3.95 -8.89 3.96
N LEU A 72 -3.06 -8.09 4.55
CA LEU A 72 -1.62 -8.24 4.49
C LEU A 72 -1.13 -8.86 5.79
N LEU A 73 -0.53 -10.04 5.73
CA LEU A 73 0.31 -10.55 6.80
C LEU A 73 1.74 -10.02 6.58
N THR A 74 2.31 -9.38 7.59
CA THR A 74 3.64 -8.78 7.50
C THR A 74 4.56 -9.35 8.57
N LEU A 75 5.79 -9.63 8.18
CA LEU A 75 6.89 -10.00 9.06
C LEU A 75 8.05 -9.05 8.81
N ARG A 76 8.67 -8.55 9.89
CA ARG A 76 9.84 -7.68 9.82
C ARG A 76 10.86 -8.16 10.84
N TYR A 77 12.13 -8.20 10.44
CA TYR A 77 13.25 -8.64 11.29
C TYR A 77 14.40 -7.65 11.21
N GLY A 78 14.88 -7.20 12.39
CA GLY A 78 16.09 -6.38 12.52
C GLY A 78 17.31 -7.28 12.39
N VAL A 79 18.02 -7.21 11.28
CA VAL A 79 19.20 -8.04 10.98
C VAL A 79 20.44 -7.48 11.63
N SER A 80 20.56 -6.16 11.67
CA SER A 80 21.66 -5.44 12.32
C SER A 80 21.20 -4.06 12.79
N LYS A 81 22.12 -3.31 13.41
CA LYS A 81 21.83 -1.93 13.86
C LYS A 81 21.38 -0.99 12.74
N ASN A 82 21.75 -1.27 11.50
CA ASN A 82 21.47 -0.40 10.34
C ASN A 82 20.63 -1.07 9.26
N PHE A 83 20.23 -2.34 9.42
CA PHE A 83 19.55 -3.07 8.37
C PHE A 83 18.41 -3.93 8.90
N ASP A 84 17.27 -3.86 8.26
CA ASP A 84 16.16 -4.80 8.46
C ASP A 84 15.59 -5.34 7.15
N VAL A 85 14.91 -6.48 7.28
CA VAL A 85 14.17 -7.11 6.20
C VAL A 85 12.70 -7.18 6.55
N ARG A 86 11.84 -7.15 5.53
CA ARG A 86 10.40 -7.28 5.68
C ARG A 86 9.81 -8.14 4.56
N ILE A 87 8.81 -8.93 4.94
CA ILE A 87 8.03 -9.76 4.04
C ILE A 87 6.57 -9.37 4.20
N ALA A 88 5.84 -9.27 3.09
CA ALA A 88 4.40 -9.06 3.10
C ALA A 88 3.73 -10.10 2.22
N LEU A 89 2.75 -10.80 2.78
CA LEU A 89 1.93 -11.79 2.13
C LEU A 89 0.48 -11.26 2.05
N PRO A 90 -0.02 -10.88 0.87
CA PRO A 90 -1.38 -10.43 0.71
C PRO A 90 -2.35 -11.61 0.49
N TYR A 91 -3.50 -11.56 1.14
CA TYR A 91 -4.70 -12.26 0.74
C TYR A 91 -5.68 -11.24 0.18
N LYS A 92 -6.15 -11.47 -1.04
CA LYS A 92 -7.06 -10.56 -1.74
C LYS A 92 -8.43 -11.22 -1.89
N ASN A 93 -9.48 -10.41 -1.85
CA ASN A 93 -10.82 -10.77 -2.27
C ASN A 93 -11.36 -9.59 -3.10
N ILE A 94 -11.75 -9.87 -4.34
CA ILE A 94 -12.21 -8.89 -5.32
C ILE A 94 -13.58 -9.33 -5.84
N ASP A 95 -14.61 -8.59 -5.46
CA ASP A 95 -15.97 -8.73 -5.98
C ASP A 95 -16.24 -7.57 -6.92
N ALA A 96 -16.61 -7.85 -8.16
CA ALA A 96 -16.95 -6.80 -9.12
C ALA A 96 -18.12 -7.21 -10.01
N THR A 97 -18.96 -6.24 -10.32
CA THR A 97 -20.03 -6.36 -11.30
C THR A 97 -19.98 -5.17 -12.27
N ALA A 98 -20.27 -5.41 -13.52
CA ALA A 98 -20.37 -4.35 -14.54
C ALA A 98 -21.33 -4.75 -15.66
N LYS A 99 -21.75 -3.76 -16.46
CA LYS A 99 -22.45 -3.97 -17.72
C LYS A 99 -21.49 -3.80 -18.89
N LEU A 100 -21.41 -4.80 -19.76
CA LEU A 100 -20.68 -4.75 -21.02
C LEU A 100 -21.68 -4.82 -22.17
N GLY A 101 -22.10 -3.66 -22.70
CA GLY A 101 -23.23 -3.57 -23.59
C GLY A 101 -24.53 -4.02 -22.90
N LEU A 102 -25.19 -5.04 -23.46
CA LEU A 102 -26.39 -5.65 -22.87
C LEU A 102 -26.09 -6.76 -21.85
N ASN A 103 -24.83 -7.15 -21.70
CA ASN A 103 -24.45 -8.27 -20.86
C ASN A 103 -24.03 -7.82 -19.46
N ASN A 104 -24.49 -8.54 -18.43
CA ASN A 104 -23.95 -8.40 -17.09
C ASN A 104 -22.74 -9.31 -16.93
N VAL A 105 -21.67 -8.78 -16.34
CA VAL A 105 -20.48 -9.54 -15.96
C VAL A 105 -20.26 -9.47 -14.47
N ALA A 106 -19.75 -10.53 -13.90
CA ALA A 106 -19.38 -10.59 -12.47
C ALA A 106 -18.05 -11.31 -12.29
N ILE A 107 -17.26 -10.80 -11.37
CA ILE A 107 -15.98 -11.35 -10.90
C ILE A 107 -16.10 -11.60 -9.41
N ASN A 108 -15.60 -12.73 -8.96
CA ASN A 108 -15.43 -13.04 -7.54
C ASN A 108 -14.13 -13.84 -7.39
N ASN A 109 -13.02 -13.13 -7.35
CA ASN A 109 -11.69 -13.71 -7.27
C ASN A 109 -11.15 -13.55 -5.86
N SER A 110 -10.61 -14.61 -5.28
CA SER A 110 -10.00 -14.57 -3.95
C SER A 110 -8.83 -15.53 -3.84
N GLY A 111 -7.82 -15.14 -3.08
CA GLY A 111 -6.66 -15.99 -2.87
C GLY A 111 -5.43 -15.23 -2.38
N ILE A 112 -4.35 -15.98 -2.26
CA ILE A 112 -3.03 -15.43 -1.93
C ILE A 112 -2.50 -14.66 -3.15
N GLY A 113 -2.02 -13.46 -2.90
CA GLY A 113 -1.41 -12.61 -3.93
C GLY A 113 0.12 -12.78 -3.99
N ASP A 114 0.75 -11.87 -4.72
CA ASP A 114 2.20 -11.85 -4.88
C ASP A 114 2.90 -11.44 -3.59
N VAL A 115 3.84 -12.26 -3.12
CA VAL A 115 4.67 -11.97 -1.94
C VAL A 115 5.66 -10.85 -2.25
N VAL A 116 5.82 -9.93 -1.29
CA VAL A 116 6.81 -8.84 -1.39
C VAL A 116 7.89 -9.06 -0.34
N VAL A 117 9.16 -9.02 -0.78
CA VAL A 117 10.33 -9.06 0.09
C VAL A 117 11.12 -7.77 -0.11
N MET A 118 11.47 -7.09 0.98
CA MET A 118 12.24 -5.84 0.92
C MET A 118 13.27 -5.78 2.05
N GLY A 119 14.42 -5.17 1.77
CA GLY A 119 15.41 -4.77 2.75
C GLY A 119 15.47 -3.24 2.87
N ARG A 120 15.84 -2.74 4.04
CA ARG A 120 16.05 -1.31 4.30
C ARG A 120 17.34 -1.12 5.07
N PHE A 121 18.15 -0.16 4.61
CA PHE A 121 19.42 0.23 5.21
C PHE A 121 19.39 1.70 5.65
N VAL A 122 19.82 1.98 6.87
CA VAL A 122 19.97 3.33 7.41
C VAL A 122 21.29 3.90 6.93
N VAL A 123 21.23 5.00 6.18
CA VAL A 123 22.39 5.72 5.66
C VAL A 123 22.83 6.82 6.64
N LEU A 124 21.83 7.59 7.14
CA LEU A 124 22.08 8.63 8.14
C LEU A 124 21.29 8.28 9.41
N PRO A 125 21.95 7.87 10.48
CA PRO A 125 21.29 7.49 11.72
C PRO A 125 20.80 8.72 12.50
N MET A 126 19.65 8.56 13.18
CA MET A 126 18.99 9.59 13.99
C MET A 126 19.92 10.26 15.01
N GLN A 127 20.80 9.47 15.60
CA GLN A 127 21.69 9.92 16.69
C GLN A 127 22.66 11.00 16.29
N ASP A 128 23.13 10.94 15.03
CA ASP A 128 24.17 11.82 14.53
C ASP A 128 23.61 13.07 13.86
N TYR A 129 22.41 12.97 13.30
CA TYR A 129 21.85 14.02 12.42
C TYR A 129 20.55 14.64 12.92
N GLY A 130 19.93 14.11 13.97
CA GLY A 130 18.61 14.56 14.46
C GLY A 130 17.44 14.19 13.55
N PHE A 131 17.71 13.44 12.47
CA PHE A 131 16.75 12.77 11.60
C PHE A 131 17.37 11.48 11.09
N GLN A 132 16.54 10.56 10.62
CA GLN A 132 17.01 9.33 10.01
C GLN A 132 16.69 9.32 8.51
N PHE A 133 17.68 8.94 7.70
CA PHE A 133 17.51 8.68 6.29
C PHE A 133 17.83 7.23 5.98
N SER A 134 16.99 6.58 5.20
CA SER A 134 17.19 5.20 4.78
C SER A 134 16.92 5.02 3.29
N ILE A 135 17.61 4.05 2.72
CA ILE A 135 17.35 3.52 1.39
C ILE A 135 16.88 2.07 1.52
N GLY A 136 16.13 1.61 0.54
CA GLY A 136 15.66 0.23 0.52
C GLY A 136 15.51 -0.29 -0.88
N GLY A 137 15.44 -1.61 -0.99
CA GLY A 137 15.17 -2.29 -2.23
C GLY A 137 14.42 -3.59 -1.98
N GLY A 138 13.78 -4.10 -3.01
CA GLY A 138 13.05 -5.36 -2.88
C GLY A 138 12.44 -5.87 -4.17
N VAL A 139 11.77 -6.98 -4.03
CA VAL A 139 11.13 -7.68 -5.14
C VAL A 139 9.75 -8.17 -4.73
N LYS A 140 8.81 -8.08 -5.65
CA LYS A 140 7.53 -8.78 -5.59
C LYS A 140 7.66 -10.06 -6.41
N LEU A 141 7.35 -11.18 -5.79
CA LEU A 141 7.45 -12.52 -6.37
C LEU A 141 6.09 -12.89 -6.99
N PRO A 142 6.05 -13.50 -8.18
CA PRO A 142 4.80 -13.89 -8.87
C PRO A 142 4.20 -15.15 -8.25
N THR A 143 3.73 -15.09 -7.02
CA THR A 143 3.17 -16.22 -6.26
C THR A 143 1.66 -16.31 -6.32
N GLY A 144 0.98 -15.24 -6.75
CA GLY A 144 -0.46 -15.20 -6.89
C GLY A 144 -0.94 -15.78 -8.22
N SER A 145 -2.17 -16.31 -8.23
CA SER A 145 -2.81 -16.85 -9.45
C SER A 145 -3.06 -15.76 -10.49
N THR A 146 -2.96 -16.11 -11.76
CA THR A 146 -3.26 -15.25 -12.93
C THR A 146 -4.31 -15.86 -13.86
N ASN A 147 -4.98 -16.93 -13.45
CA ASN A 147 -5.90 -17.71 -14.30
C ASN A 147 -7.33 -17.81 -13.75
N ASP A 148 -7.73 -16.88 -12.88
CA ASP A 148 -9.09 -16.84 -12.36
C ASP A 148 -10.07 -16.39 -13.46
N GLY A 149 -11.18 -17.13 -13.62
CA GLY A 149 -12.23 -16.86 -14.60
C GLY A 149 -13.33 -15.92 -14.08
N PHE A 150 -14.26 -15.58 -14.97
CA PHE A 150 -15.46 -14.82 -14.57
C PHE A 150 -16.45 -15.70 -13.80
N LYS A 151 -17.09 -15.15 -12.78
CA LYS A 151 -18.24 -15.77 -12.11
C LYS A 151 -19.48 -15.77 -13.04
N THR A 152 -19.67 -14.67 -13.74
CA THR A 152 -20.73 -14.53 -14.77
C THR A 152 -20.12 -13.81 -15.96
N ALA A 153 -20.24 -14.42 -17.13
CA ALA A 153 -19.69 -13.89 -18.37
C ALA A 153 -20.69 -14.09 -19.54
N PRO A 154 -20.66 -13.23 -20.55
CA PRO A 154 -21.32 -13.53 -21.81
C PRO A 154 -20.69 -14.74 -22.49
N ALA A 155 -21.43 -15.42 -23.37
CA ALA A 155 -21.00 -16.67 -24.00
C ALA A 155 -19.61 -16.61 -24.65
N PHE A 156 -19.22 -15.47 -25.22
CA PHE A 156 -17.90 -15.27 -25.84
C PHE A 156 -16.74 -15.14 -24.83
N ALA A 157 -17.01 -14.99 -23.52
CA ALA A 157 -16.02 -14.83 -22.47
C ALA A 157 -16.08 -15.94 -21.41
N THR A 158 -16.83 -17.03 -21.65
CA THR A 158 -17.04 -18.11 -20.68
C THR A 158 -15.75 -18.84 -20.28
N ASN A 159 -14.79 -18.94 -21.22
CA ASN A 159 -13.50 -19.60 -20.99
C ASN A 159 -12.32 -18.61 -21.01
N VAL A 160 -12.57 -17.37 -20.66
CA VAL A 160 -11.55 -16.30 -20.64
C VAL A 160 -11.25 -15.92 -19.20
N ASN A 161 -9.97 -15.77 -18.89
CA ASN A 161 -9.54 -15.24 -17.59
C ASN A 161 -10.02 -13.80 -17.39
N THR A 162 -10.29 -13.44 -16.16
CA THR A 162 -10.59 -12.04 -15.82
C THR A 162 -9.35 -11.17 -16.05
N PRO A 163 -9.52 -9.86 -16.31
CA PRO A 163 -8.37 -8.96 -16.53
C PRO A 163 -7.34 -9.00 -15.40
N LEU A 164 -6.05 -8.97 -15.73
CA LEU A 164 -4.94 -9.07 -14.77
C LEU A 164 -5.06 -8.16 -13.52
N PRO A 165 -5.58 -6.91 -13.60
CA PRO A 165 -5.80 -6.10 -12.39
C PRO A 165 -6.77 -6.70 -11.37
N THR A 166 -7.58 -7.68 -11.77
CA THR A 166 -8.53 -8.40 -10.91
C THR A 166 -8.04 -9.79 -10.48
N GLN A 167 -6.86 -10.19 -10.93
CA GLN A 167 -6.21 -11.45 -10.59
C GLN A 167 -5.48 -11.34 -9.24
N MET A 168 -5.15 -12.48 -8.66
CA MET A 168 -4.41 -12.53 -7.40
C MET A 168 -2.95 -12.13 -7.58
N GLY A 169 -2.33 -12.49 -8.69
CA GLY A 169 -0.97 -12.16 -9.05
C GLY A 169 -0.85 -11.35 -10.34
N THR A 170 0.38 -11.00 -10.70
CA THR A 170 0.72 -10.33 -11.98
C THR A 170 1.52 -11.24 -12.92
N GLY A 171 1.93 -12.44 -12.44
CA GLY A 171 2.70 -13.40 -13.20
C GLY A 171 4.17 -13.02 -13.45
N LYS A 172 4.62 -11.85 -12.98
CA LYS A 172 6.01 -11.37 -13.17
C LYS A 172 6.61 -10.81 -11.89
N TYR A 173 7.94 -10.83 -11.82
CA TYR A 173 8.68 -10.12 -10.80
C TYR A 173 8.50 -8.61 -10.99
N GLU A 174 8.37 -7.88 -9.88
CA GLU A 174 8.43 -6.42 -9.87
C GLU A 174 9.56 -5.98 -8.93
N TYR A 175 10.30 -4.96 -9.32
CA TYR A 175 11.46 -4.48 -8.56
C TYR A 175 11.13 -3.17 -7.88
N LYS A 176 11.58 -3.01 -6.65
CA LYS A 176 11.24 -1.86 -5.81
C LYS A 176 12.51 -1.17 -5.31
N ALA A 177 12.52 0.16 -5.42
CA ALA A 177 13.50 1.03 -4.78
C ALA A 177 12.76 1.96 -3.80
N GLU A 178 13.32 2.17 -2.61
CA GLU A 178 12.70 2.90 -1.53
C GLU A 178 13.62 3.96 -0.96
N LEU A 179 13.05 5.13 -0.63
CA LEU A 179 13.68 6.16 0.18
C LEU A 179 12.77 6.48 1.36
N GLY A 180 13.38 6.69 2.53
CA GLY A 180 12.65 7.05 3.75
C GLY A 180 13.35 8.13 4.53
N ILE A 181 12.57 9.03 5.13
CA ILE A 181 13.04 10.05 6.08
C ILE A 181 12.14 9.99 7.29
N SER A 182 12.74 10.05 8.48
CA SER A 182 12.01 10.15 9.75
C SER A 182 12.65 11.21 10.62
N LYS A 183 11.85 12.15 11.13
CA LYS A 183 12.30 13.22 12.01
C LYS A 183 11.39 13.33 13.23
N PRO A 184 11.90 13.07 14.45
CA PRO A 184 11.18 13.42 15.66
C PRO A 184 11.08 14.93 15.77
N ILE A 185 9.92 15.45 16.14
CA ILE A 185 9.71 16.85 16.49
C ILE A 185 9.98 17.04 17.97
N ASN A 186 9.52 16.10 18.77
CA ASN A 186 9.77 15.97 20.20
C ASN A 186 9.64 14.47 20.59
N GLU A 187 9.63 14.18 21.90
CA GLU A 187 9.52 12.82 22.43
C GLU A 187 8.22 12.11 22.02
N ASN A 188 7.16 12.85 21.75
CA ASN A 188 5.82 12.34 21.49
C ASN A 188 5.36 12.50 20.04
N MET A 189 6.11 13.19 19.19
CA MET A 189 5.66 13.56 17.84
C MET A 189 6.75 13.31 16.79
N ARG A 190 6.33 12.84 15.61
CA ARG A 190 7.23 12.53 14.50
C ARG A 190 6.61 12.87 13.15
N ILE A 191 7.47 13.29 12.23
CA ILE A 191 7.17 13.37 10.80
C ILE A 191 7.92 12.24 10.11
N ASP A 192 7.23 11.53 9.22
CA ASP A 192 7.79 10.51 8.34
C ASP A 192 7.46 10.84 6.89
N PHE A 193 8.45 10.66 6.03
CA PHE A 193 8.29 10.65 4.58
C PHE A 193 8.82 9.34 4.04
N ASN A 194 8.11 8.75 3.07
CA ASN A 194 8.54 7.54 2.37
C ASN A 194 8.12 7.61 0.90
N THR A 195 8.97 7.14 0.01
CA THR A 195 8.64 6.98 -1.38
C THR A 195 9.17 5.65 -1.90
N ILE A 196 8.38 4.97 -2.74
CA ILE A 196 8.75 3.72 -3.39
C ILE A 196 8.47 3.81 -4.87
N TYR A 197 9.51 3.66 -5.66
CA TYR A 197 9.41 3.40 -7.08
C TYR A 197 9.29 1.89 -7.30
N THR A 198 8.33 1.47 -8.12
CA THR A 198 8.14 0.08 -8.53
C THR A 198 8.26 -0.02 -10.04
N TYR A 199 9.33 -0.65 -10.49
CA TYR A 199 9.49 -1.05 -11.89
C TYR A 199 8.68 -2.33 -12.13
N ARG A 200 7.83 -2.31 -13.15
CA ARG A 200 6.91 -3.40 -13.52
C ARG A 200 7.18 -3.86 -14.94
N PRO A 201 7.98 -4.91 -15.15
CA PRO A 201 8.13 -5.51 -16.47
C PRO A 201 6.77 -5.95 -17.02
N LYS A 202 6.63 -5.95 -18.33
CA LYS A 202 5.41 -6.45 -18.98
C LYS A 202 5.08 -7.85 -18.50
N ALA A 203 3.85 -8.03 -18.07
CA ALA A 203 3.31 -9.29 -17.59
C ALA A 203 3.07 -10.28 -18.74
N GLU A 204 2.39 -11.38 -18.47
CA GLU A 204 1.94 -12.31 -19.49
C GLU A 204 1.06 -11.62 -20.53
N ASN A 205 1.03 -12.15 -21.76
CA ASN A 205 0.27 -11.60 -22.88
C ASN A 205 0.58 -10.12 -23.19
N ASN A 206 1.80 -9.66 -22.87
CA ASN A 206 2.24 -8.26 -23.04
C ASN A 206 1.42 -7.24 -22.26
N TYR A 207 0.71 -7.65 -21.20
CA TYR A 207 0.04 -6.70 -20.32
C TYR A 207 1.08 -5.84 -19.61
N ASP A 208 0.92 -4.51 -19.70
CA ASP A 208 1.79 -3.53 -19.05
C ASP A 208 1.01 -2.81 -17.96
N PHE A 209 1.38 -3.03 -16.70
CA PHE A 209 0.76 -2.31 -15.57
C PHE A 209 1.26 -0.87 -15.44
N GLY A 210 2.28 -0.49 -16.21
CA GLY A 210 3.03 0.75 -16.01
C GLY A 210 3.77 0.76 -14.67
N ASP A 211 4.80 1.58 -14.59
CA ASP A 211 5.56 1.78 -13.35
C ASP A 211 4.75 2.58 -12.33
N GLU A 212 5.05 2.39 -11.06
CA GLU A 212 4.39 3.11 -9.96
C GLU A 212 5.39 3.84 -9.09
N LEU A 213 5.12 5.10 -8.83
CA LEU A 213 5.75 5.86 -7.75
C LEU A 213 4.71 6.07 -6.65
N SER A 214 4.87 5.41 -5.52
CA SER A 214 4.05 5.62 -4.32
C SER A 214 4.80 6.50 -3.32
N TYR A 215 4.07 7.39 -2.65
CA TYR A 215 4.63 8.31 -1.65
C TYR A 215 3.67 8.48 -0.48
N ASP A 216 4.24 8.76 0.69
CA ASP A 216 3.50 9.14 1.88
C ASP A 216 4.28 10.18 2.70
N LEU A 217 3.54 11.12 3.26
CA LEU A 217 4.00 12.09 4.24
C LEU A 217 3.05 12.03 5.43
N SER A 218 3.57 11.79 6.61
CA SER A 218 2.75 11.61 7.79
C SER A 218 3.25 12.40 8.98
N PHE A 219 2.29 12.86 9.79
CA PHE A 219 2.51 13.39 11.12
C PHE A 219 1.79 12.48 12.12
N THR A 220 2.52 11.97 13.09
CA THR A 220 1.98 11.06 14.10
C THR A 220 2.44 11.50 15.49
N GLY A 221 1.57 11.31 16.49
CA GLY A 221 1.88 11.70 17.85
C GLY A 221 1.18 10.83 18.89
N ALA A 222 1.88 10.57 20.00
CA ALA A 222 1.33 9.97 21.21
C ALA A 222 0.63 11.04 22.02
N ILE A 223 -0.69 10.97 22.15
CA ILE A 223 -1.50 11.88 22.94
C ILE A 223 -1.52 11.42 24.40
N THR A 224 -1.53 10.13 24.59
CA THR A 224 -1.34 9.46 25.89
C THR A 224 -0.42 8.25 25.68
N LYS A 225 -0.02 7.58 26.76
CA LYS A 225 0.75 6.33 26.68
C LYS A 225 0.02 5.20 25.92
N ASN A 226 -1.29 5.31 25.79
CA ASN A 226 -2.14 4.28 25.17
C ASN A 226 -2.77 4.71 23.84
N ILE A 227 -2.71 6.00 23.47
CA ILE A 227 -3.38 6.55 22.29
C ILE A 227 -2.38 7.35 21.44
N ASN A 228 -2.24 6.93 20.19
CA ASN A 228 -1.57 7.69 19.15
C ASN A 228 -2.60 8.21 18.13
N LEU A 229 -2.44 9.45 17.72
CA LEU A 229 -3.17 10.01 16.59
C LEU A 229 -2.21 10.28 15.44
N GLY A 230 -2.73 10.26 14.25
CA GLY A 230 -1.95 10.59 13.06
C GLY A 230 -2.82 11.11 11.93
N ILE A 231 -2.18 11.85 11.06
CA ILE A 231 -2.70 12.26 9.76
C ILE A 231 -1.63 11.96 8.71
N GLU A 232 -2.05 11.41 7.59
CA GLU A 232 -1.16 11.02 6.51
C GLU A 232 -1.71 11.53 5.18
N TYR A 233 -0.84 12.10 4.34
CA TYR A 233 -1.09 12.27 2.93
C TYR A 233 -0.34 11.17 2.18
N ASN A 234 -1.08 10.28 1.54
CA ASN A 234 -0.51 9.16 0.79
C ASN A 234 -1.07 9.11 -0.62
N GLY A 235 -0.24 8.76 -1.57
CA GLY A 235 -0.66 8.73 -2.95
C GLY A 235 0.25 7.90 -3.82
N LYS A 236 -0.12 7.86 -5.09
CA LYS A 236 0.65 7.20 -6.13
C LYS A 236 0.48 7.87 -7.47
N TYR A 237 1.52 7.80 -8.26
CA TYR A 237 1.52 8.06 -9.69
C TYR A 237 1.79 6.75 -10.42
N ASN A 238 0.98 6.45 -11.45
CA ASN A 238 1.22 5.33 -12.35
C ASN A 238 1.51 5.87 -13.75
N THR A 239 2.51 5.29 -14.42
CA THR A 239 2.69 5.48 -15.86
C THR A 239 1.58 4.76 -16.62
N LYS A 240 1.55 4.90 -17.93
CA LYS A 240 0.49 4.34 -18.77
C LYS A 240 0.45 2.81 -18.68
N THR A 241 -0.72 2.27 -18.41
CA THR A 241 -1.04 0.84 -18.50
C THR A 241 -1.42 0.47 -19.94
N ASP A 242 -1.03 -0.70 -20.42
CA ASP A 242 -1.49 -1.29 -21.68
C ASP A 242 -2.04 -2.69 -21.41
N MET A 243 -3.24 -2.97 -21.89
CA MET A 243 -3.88 -4.29 -21.68
C MET A 243 -3.23 -5.42 -22.50
N GLY A 244 -2.37 -5.09 -23.45
CA GLY A 244 -1.69 -6.09 -24.30
C GLY A 244 -2.66 -7.04 -24.97
N THR A 245 -2.36 -8.35 -24.90
CA THR A 245 -3.18 -9.45 -25.42
C THR A 245 -3.86 -10.28 -24.34
N ASP A 246 -3.79 -9.84 -23.07
CA ASP A 246 -4.34 -10.56 -21.91
C ASP A 246 -5.86 -10.77 -21.98
N THR A 247 -6.57 -9.84 -22.56
CA THR A 247 -8.02 -9.85 -22.61
C THR A 247 -8.49 -10.24 -24.01
N ASN A 248 -9.51 -11.11 -24.08
CA ASN A 248 -10.18 -11.42 -25.33
C ASN A 248 -10.52 -10.14 -26.11
N ALA A 249 -10.24 -10.10 -27.42
CA ALA A 249 -10.38 -8.90 -28.26
C ALA A 249 -11.78 -8.29 -28.19
N MET A 250 -12.83 -9.11 -28.16
CA MET A 250 -14.22 -8.66 -28.04
C MET A 250 -14.48 -8.08 -26.66
N LEU A 251 -14.04 -8.73 -25.59
CA LEU A 251 -14.16 -8.23 -24.22
C LEU A 251 -13.40 -6.90 -24.08
N ARG A 252 -12.17 -6.82 -24.59
CA ARG A 252 -11.37 -5.59 -24.58
C ARG A 252 -12.02 -4.44 -25.34
N SER A 253 -12.69 -4.70 -26.46
CA SER A 253 -13.41 -3.67 -27.20
C SER A 253 -14.60 -3.08 -26.42
N MET A 254 -15.18 -3.88 -25.51
CA MET A 254 -16.32 -3.47 -24.66
C MET A 254 -15.90 -2.82 -23.34
N LEU A 255 -14.64 -3.01 -22.89
CA LEU A 255 -14.16 -2.37 -21.69
C LEU A 255 -14.00 -0.85 -21.93
N PRO A 256 -14.47 -0.02 -20.99
CA PRO A 256 -14.44 1.45 -21.15
C PRO A 256 -13.02 2.01 -21.04
N PHE A 257 -12.13 1.29 -20.30
CA PHE A 257 -10.76 1.73 -20.06
C PHE A 257 -9.80 0.81 -20.81
N LYS A 258 -9.03 1.39 -21.71
CA LYS A 258 -8.01 0.68 -22.52
C LYS A 258 -6.60 0.89 -21.98
N ALA A 259 -6.41 1.94 -21.25
CA ALA A 259 -5.18 2.30 -20.56
C ALA A 259 -5.55 3.12 -19.33
N SER A 260 -4.69 3.09 -18.32
CA SER A 260 -4.84 3.94 -17.14
C SER A 260 -3.48 4.51 -16.75
N SER A 261 -3.46 5.78 -16.37
CA SER A 261 -2.29 6.44 -15.80
C SER A 261 -2.75 7.61 -14.95
N GLY A 262 -1.84 8.24 -14.25
CA GLY A 262 -2.13 9.46 -13.52
C GLY A 262 -1.84 9.37 -12.03
N THR A 263 -2.24 10.40 -11.32
CA THR A 263 -1.99 10.56 -9.89
C THR A 263 -3.29 10.45 -9.10
N VAL A 264 -3.21 9.76 -7.96
CA VAL A 264 -4.25 9.77 -6.93
C VAL A 264 -3.60 9.97 -5.57
N GLY A 265 -4.22 10.81 -4.73
CA GLY A 265 -3.74 11.11 -3.38
C GLY A 265 -4.89 11.14 -2.38
N TYR A 266 -4.60 10.72 -1.15
CA TYR A 266 -5.56 10.58 -0.06
C TYR A 266 -5.06 11.26 1.19
N ILE A 267 -6.00 11.80 1.97
CA ILE A 267 -5.76 12.21 3.36
C ILE A 267 -6.34 11.12 4.26
N THR A 268 -5.53 10.64 5.20
CA THR A 268 -5.88 9.53 6.09
C THR A 268 -5.70 9.93 7.56
N PRO A 269 -6.73 10.43 8.23
CA PRO A 269 -6.74 10.47 9.68
C PRO A 269 -6.74 9.06 10.26
N GLN A 270 -6.04 8.88 11.39
CA GLN A 270 -5.91 7.60 12.07
C GLN A 270 -5.82 7.72 13.57
N ILE A 271 -6.18 6.64 14.24
CA ILE A 271 -5.97 6.42 15.66
C ILE A 271 -5.33 5.05 15.88
N ASP A 272 -4.36 4.98 16.77
CA ASP A 272 -3.79 3.71 17.24
C ASP A 272 -3.97 3.63 18.76
N PHE A 273 -4.39 2.45 19.19
CA PHE A 273 -4.57 2.09 20.58
C PHE A 273 -3.54 1.04 21.00
N LEU A 274 -2.88 1.30 22.14
CA LEU A 274 -1.90 0.43 22.78
C LEU A 274 -2.52 -0.09 24.10
N PRO A 275 -3.24 -1.22 24.10
CA PRO A 275 -4.08 -1.67 25.21
C PRO A 275 -3.31 -2.09 26.48
N PHE A 276 -2.03 -2.37 26.32
CA PHE A 276 -1.17 -2.74 27.44
C PHE A 276 -0.08 -1.69 27.57
N ASP A 277 0.28 -1.26 28.76
CA ASP A 277 1.36 -0.29 29.02
C ASP A 277 2.74 -0.71 28.43
N LYS A 278 2.73 -1.72 27.59
CA LYS A 278 3.89 -2.22 26.82
C LYS A 278 3.67 -1.90 25.35
N PRO A 279 4.59 -1.17 24.73
CA PRO A 279 4.49 -0.74 23.32
C PRO A 279 4.62 -1.89 22.31
N LYS A 280 4.50 -3.14 22.78
CA LYS A 280 4.65 -4.33 21.93
C LYS A 280 3.43 -4.62 21.07
N PHE A 281 2.24 -4.21 21.52
CA PHE A 281 0.98 -4.50 20.82
C PHE A 281 0.24 -3.21 20.52
N HIS A 282 -0.26 -3.07 19.30
CA HIS A 282 -1.10 -1.94 18.92
C HIS A 282 -2.19 -2.37 17.94
N ILE A 283 -3.32 -1.69 18.01
CA ILE A 283 -4.43 -1.77 17.07
C ILE A 283 -4.62 -0.38 16.47
N GLY A 284 -4.64 -0.26 15.16
CA GLY A 284 -4.83 1.00 14.45
C GLY A 284 -6.04 0.96 13.53
N LEU A 285 -6.76 2.08 13.46
CA LEU A 285 -7.87 2.33 12.53
C LEU A 285 -7.61 3.62 11.78
N GLY A 286 -7.92 3.63 10.49
CA GLY A 286 -7.80 4.80 9.64
C GLY A 286 -8.83 4.78 8.52
N VAL A 287 -9.21 5.96 8.07
CA VAL A 287 -10.07 6.13 6.88
C VAL A 287 -9.36 7.08 5.93
N SER A 288 -9.09 6.61 4.72
CA SER A 288 -8.51 7.43 3.66
C SER A 288 -9.62 8.07 2.84
N PHE A 289 -9.54 9.37 2.61
CA PHE A 289 -10.44 10.14 1.77
C PHE A 289 -9.68 10.63 0.55
N LEU A 290 -10.25 10.44 -0.65
CA LEU A 290 -9.68 10.96 -1.89
C LEU A 290 -9.57 12.49 -1.81
N ALA A 291 -8.35 13.01 -1.91
CA ALA A 291 -8.04 14.43 -1.77
C ALA A 291 -7.49 15.04 -3.07
N HIS A 292 -6.83 14.25 -3.89
CA HIS A 292 -6.27 14.68 -5.16
C HIS A 292 -6.38 13.56 -6.20
N TYR A 293 -6.74 13.93 -7.42
CA TYR A 293 -6.70 13.05 -8.58
C TYR A 293 -6.51 13.85 -9.86
N ASP A 294 -5.65 13.33 -10.71
CA ASP A 294 -5.50 13.72 -12.13
C ASP A 294 -5.18 12.42 -12.88
N VAL A 295 -6.24 11.79 -13.36
CA VAL A 295 -6.15 10.49 -14.02
C VAL A 295 -6.37 10.66 -15.52
N LYS A 296 -5.56 10.01 -16.31
CA LYS A 296 -5.70 10.04 -17.77
C LYS A 296 -6.67 8.95 -18.21
N GLU A 297 -7.52 9.32 -19.14
CA GLU A 297 -8.58 8.47 -19.65
C GLU A 297 -9.63 8.07 -18.59
N TYR A 298 -10.66 7.37 -19.01
CA TYR A 298 -11.78 6.95 -18.20
C TYR A 298 -11.38 5.75 -17.32
N GLN A 299 -11.29 5.94 -16.01
CA GLN A 299 -10.87 4.88 -15.08
C GLN A 299 -11.55 4.98 -13.71
N PRO A 300 -11.72 3.84 -13.01
CA PRO A 300 -12.30 3.82 -11.66
C PRO A 300 -11.27 4.23 -10.59
N VAL A 301 -11.72 5.09 -9.66
CA VAL A 301 -10.94 5.47 -8.48
C VAL A 301 -11.80 5.29 -7.23
N GLU A 302 -11.22 4.74 -6.18
CA GLU A 302 -11.87 4.65 -4.88
C GLU A 302 -11.90 6.01 -4.18
N LYS A 303 -13.08 6.47 -3.72
CA LYS A 303 -13.23 7.72 -2.95
C LYS A 303 -12.79 7.57 -1.50
N GLN A 304 -12.96 6.38 -0.95
CA GLN A 304 -12.64 6.08 0.45
C GLN A 304 -12.00 4.71 0.57
N LYS A 305 -11.12 4.57 1.59
CA LYS A 305 -10.55 3.29 2.01
C LYS A 305 -10.64 3.19 3.53
N PHE A 306 -11.15 2.08 4.01
CA PHE A 306 -11.05 1.72 5.41
C PHE A 306 -9.77 0.90 5.62
N VAL A 307 -9.03 1.21 6.66
CA VAL A 307 -7.77 0.53 7.00
C VAL A 307 -7.78 0.18 8.48
N MET A 308 -7.52 -1.09 8.77
CA MET A 308 -7.28 -1.59 10.12
C MET A 308 -5.92 -2.26 10.17
N ARG A 309 -5.21 -2.13 11.28
CA ARG A 309 -3.98 -2.88 11.52
C ARG A 309 -3.90 -3.40 12.95
N ILE A 310 -3.20 -4.52 13.09
CA ILE A 310 -2.77 -5.07 14.36
C ILE A 310 -1.28 -5.36 14.23
N GLY A 311 -0.49 -4.99 15.22
CA GLY A 311 0.94 -5.26 15.23
C GLY A 311 1.44 -5.73 16.58
N TYR A 312 2.41 -6.65 16.56
CA TYR A 312 3.09 -7.15 17.74
C TYR A 312 4.60 -7.18 17.53
N LEU A 313 5.33 -6.69 18.53
CA LEU A 313 6.80 -6.67 18.59
C LEU A 313 7.30 -7.69 19.63
N PHE A 314 8.14 -8.61 19.17
CA PHE A 314 8.80 -9.63 20.02
C PHE A 314 10.15 -9.15 20.54
#